data_d8eaf6466659fcf7590c12b451b4023f
#
_entry.id   d8eaf6466659fcf7590c12b451b4023f
#
_cell.length_a   1.000
_cell.length_b   1.000
_cell.length_c   1.000
_cell.angle_alpha   90.00
_cell.angle_beta   90.00
_cell.angle_gamma   90.00
#
_symmetry.space_group_name_H-M   'P 1'
#
loop_
_entity.id
_entity.type
_entity.pdbx_description
1 polymer ?
#
loop_
_entity_poly.entity_id
_entity_poly.type
_entity_poly.pdbx_seq_one_letter_code
_entity_poly.pdbx_strand_id
1 'polypeptide(L)' 'MCLSTVYKNSRTEENVVLKNVMRIECKDGCVICTDLMERSVAIEGTLESANLVDGYVVVKEN' A
#
# COMPACT_ATOMS: atom_id res chain seq x y z
N MET A 1 -6.07 16.46 -0.26
CA MET A 1 -6.06 15.03 -0.63
C MET A 1 -4.72 14.41 -0.25
N CYS A 2 -4.77 13.27 0.41
CA CYS A 2 -3.56 12.60 0.86
C CYS A 2 -3.26 11.40 -0.02
N LEU A 3 -2.09 11.41 -0.63
CA LEU A 3 -1.61 10.26 -1.40
C LEU A 3 -0.60 9.54 -0.53
N SER A 4 -0.71 8.23 -0.46
CA SER A 4 0.11 7.42 0.44
C SER A 4 1.16 6.63 -0.30
N THR A 5 2.23 6.30 0.42
CA THR A 5 3.25 5.37 -0.07
C THR A 5 2.98 4.03 0.60
N VAL A 6 2.94 2.97 -0.20
CA VAL A 6 2.72 1.61 0.30
C VAL A 6 4.05 0.88 0.40
N TYR A 7 4.29 0.31 1.57
CA TYR A 7 5.48 -0.48 1.87
C TYR A 7 5.08 -1.93 2.11
N LYS A 8 5.99 -2.83 1.80
CA LYS A 8 5.82 -4.26 2.05
C LYS A 8 6.69 -4.64 3.25
N ASN A 9 6.05 -5.11 4.31
CA ASN A 9 6.66 -5.60 5.55
C ASN A 9 7.29 -4.55 6.46
N SER A 10 8.08 -3.63 5.95
CA SER A 10 8.68 -2.58 6.77
C SER A 10 8.83 -1.28 5.96
N ARG A 11 8.89 -0.18 6.71
CA ARG A 11 8.98 1.17 6.10
C ARG A 11 10.41 1.52 5.75
N THR A 12 10.95 0.81 4.77
CA THR A 12 12.28 1.10 4.25
C THR A 12 12.19 1.40 2.76
N GLU A 13 13.16 2.14 2.27
CA GLU A 13 13.20 2.57 0.86
C GLU A 13 13.10 1.37 -0.09
N GLU A 14 13.80 0.30 0.24
CA GLU A 14 13.81 -0.90 -0.60
C GLU A 14 12.51 -1.67 -0.58
N ASN A 15 11.64 -1.40 0.39
CA ASN A 15 10.36 -2.09 0.51
C ASN A 15 9.18 -1.27 -0.01
N VAL A 16 9.45 -0.17 -0.69
CA VAL A 16 8.40 0.62 -1.34
C VAL A 16 7.82 -0.19 -2.49
N VAL A 17 6.50 -0.37 -2.47
CA VAL A 17 5.79 -1.08 -3.52
C VAL A 17 5.21 -0.12 -4.54
N LEU A 18 4.58 0.96 -4.06
CA LEU A 18 3.91 1.90 -4.94
C LEU A 18 3.79 3.24 -4.22
N LYS A 19 4.01 4.32 -4.95
CA LYS A 19 3.86 5.69 -4.42
C LYS A 19 2.60 6.33 -4.99
N ASN A 20 2.17 7.41 -4.32
CA ASN A 20 0.99 8.19 -4.75
C ASN A 20 -0.26 7.33 -4.85
N VAL A 21 -0.44 6.46 -3.86
CA VAL A 21 -1.57 5.54 -3.83
C VAL A 21 -2.82 6.28 -3.37
N MET A 22 -3.87 6.18 -4.17
CA MET A 22 -5.14 6.84 -3.89
C MET A 22 -6.21 5.88 -3.38
N ARG A 23 -6.05 4.58 -3.60
CA ARG A 23 -7.06 3.61 -3.22
C ARG A 23 -6.43 2.28 -2.82
N ILE A 24 -6.98 1.70 -1.76
CA ILE A 24 -6.55 0.39 -1.26
C ILE A 24 -7.80 -0.46 -1.07
N GLU A 25 -7.75 -1.67 -1.62
CA GLU A 25 -8.83 -2.64 -1.46
C GLU A 25 -8.24 -3.94 -0.93
N CYS A 26 -8.91 -4.51 0.08
CA CYS A 26 -8.52 -5.81 0.63
C CYS A 26 -9.52 -6.83 0.14
N LYS A 27 -9.07 -7.78 -0.66
CA LYS A 27 -9.96 -8.72 -1.33
C LYS A 27 -9.25 -10.04 -1.59
N ASP A 28 -9.91 -11.14 -1.24
CA ASP A 28 -9.42 -12.49 -1.55
C ASP A 28 -7.98 -12.75 -1.09
N GLY A 29 -7.64 -12.27 0.11
CA GLY A 29 -6.31 -12.47 0.66
C GLY A 29 -5.24 -11.58 0.08
N CYS A 30 -5.63 -10.59 -0.72
CA CYS A 30 -4.72 -9.64 -1.33
C CYS A 30 -5.04 -8.22 -0.92
N VAL A 31 -4.02 -7.38 -0.92
CA VAL A 31 -4.18 -5.94 -0.76
C VAL A 31 -3.88 -5.32 -2.12
N ILE A 32 -4.89 -4.69 -2.70
CA ILE A 32 -4.78 -4.10 -4.03
C ILE A 32 -4.62 -2.60 -3.89
N CYS A 33 -3.47 -2.09 -4.33
CA CYS A 33 -3.13 -0.68 -4.22
C CYS A 33 -3.19 -0.05 -5.60
N THR A 34 -3.89 1.08 -5.71
CA THR A 34 -4.03 1.80 -6.98
C THR A 34 -3.48 3.21 -6.81
N ASP A 35 -2.60 3.62 -7.71
CA ASP A 35 -1.99 4.94 -7.64
C ASP A 35 -2.80 5.99 -8.40
N LEU A 36 -2.30 7.22 -8.38
CA LEU A 36 -2.97 8.36 -9.00
C LEU A 36 -3.13 8.21 -10.51
N MET A 37 -2.25 7.45 -11.14
CA MET A 37 -2.31 7.17 -12.59
C MET A 37 -3.13 5.91 -12.89
N GLU A 38 -3.82 5.40 -11.89
CA GLU A 38 -4.64 4.18 -11.97
C GLU A 38 -3.86 2.91 -12.28
N ARG A 39 -2.58 2.89 -11.92
CA ARG A 39 -1.81 1.66 -11.96
C ARG A 39 -2.05 0.89 -10.67
N SER A 40 -2.21 -0.41 -10.75
CA SER A 40 -2.53 -1.23 -9.59
C SER A 40 -1.50 -2.32 -9.35
N VAL A 41 -1.25 -2.59 -8.07
CA VAL A 41 -0.39 -3.68 -7.63
C VAL A 41 -1.15 -4.46 -6.58
N ALA A 42 -1.15 -5.78 -6.71
CA ALA A 42 -1.77 -6.67 -5.73
C ALA A 42 -0.66 -7.35 -4.92
N ILE A 43 -0.79 -7.29 -3.61
CA ILE A 43 0.16 -7.93 -2.69
C ILE A 43 -0.59 -9.01 -1.94
N GLU A 44 -0.10 -10.25 -2.02
CA GLU A 44 -0.70 -11.34 -1.24
C GLU A 44 -0.29 -11.15 0.22
N GLY A 45 -1.26 -10.85 1.07
CA GLY A 45 -0.99 -10.57 2.46
C GLY A 45 -2.12 -9.80 3.11
N THR A 46 -1.81 -9.12 4.20
CA THR A 46 -2.80 -8.38 4.98
C THR A 46 -2.33 -6.96 5.23
N LEU A 47 -3.29 -6.07 5.37
CA LEU A 47 -3.00 -4.70 5.74
C LEU A 47 -2.54 -4.68 7.20
N GLU A 48 -1.32 -4.22 7.44
CA GLU A 48 -0.78 -4.17 8.79
C GLU A 48 -1.06 -2.85 9.47
N SER A 49 -0.82 -1.74 8.77
CA SER A 49 -1.08 -0.42 9.33
C SER A 49 -1.29 0.60 8.22
N ALA A 50 -1.99 1.67 8.57
CA ALA A 50 -2.18 2.81 7.69
C ALA A 50 -2.09 4.07 8.52
N ASN A 51 -1.23 4.99 8.12
CA ASN A 51 -1.12 6.29 8.76
C ASN A 51 -1.48 7.34 7.71
N LEU A 52 -2.68 7.87 7.83
CA LEU A 52 -3.22 8.78 6.81
C LEU A 52 -2.75 10.22 7.00
N VAL A 53 -2.19 10.53 8.16
CA VAL A 53 -1.60 11.84 8.42
C VAL A 53 -0.23 11.95 7.78
N ASP A 54 0.60 10.92 7.99
CA ASP A 54 1.95 10.87 7.44
C ASP A 54 1.99 10.32 6.02
N GLY A 55 0.91 9.70 5.58
CA GLY A 55 0.77 9.24 4.21
C GLY A 55 1.51 7.95 3.89
N TYR A 56 1.40 6.95 4.77
CA TYR A 56 2.00 5.65 4.46
C TYR A 56 1.09 4.50 4.89
N VAL A 57 1.28 3.39 4.23
CA VAL A 57 0.55 2.15 4.50
C VAL A 57 1.56 1.01 4.47
N VAL A 58 1.43 0.08 5.40
CA VAL A 58 2.29 -1.11 5.46
C VAL A 58 1.43 -2.34 5.26
N VAL A 59 1.83 -3.16 4.30
CA VAL A 59 1.19 -4.44 4.00
C VAL A 59 2.13 -5.56 4.42
N LYS A 60 1.61 -6.49 5.20
CA LYS A 60 2.39 -7.66 5.60
C LYS A 60 2.20 -8.75 4.55
N GLU A 61 3.26 -9.07 3.83
CA GLU A 61 3.24 -10.09 2.79
C GLU A 61 3.24 -11.48 3.42
N ASN A 62 2.50 -12.39 2.82
CA ASN A 62 2.46 -13.79 3.26
C ASN A 62 3.80 -14.49 3.07
#